data_21ffe734da214c97a46b0b847dcbcf50
#
_entry.id   21ffe734da214c97a46b0b847dcbcf50
#
_cell.length_a   1.000
_cell.length_b   1.000
_cell.length_c   1.000
_cell.angle_alpha   90.00
_cell.angle_beta   90.00
_cell.angle_gamma   90.00
#
_symmetry.space_group_name_H-M   'P 1'
#
loop_
_entity.id
_entity.type
_entity.pdbx_description
1 polymer ?
#
loop_
_entity_poly.entity_id
_entity_poly.type
_entity_poly.pdbx_seq_one_letter_code
_entity_poly.pdbx_strand_id
1 'polypeptide(L)'
;VQLEHIPVAIVGAGPIGLTASCLLSQAGIKHILLEQNLGLHQWPQAHVVSARTMEILRAAGISEPAMRENATPLADMSYLGCWAHTLAKEPWGGFALLSPENADYLGQVMVTTPTPNANVPQDKLEKILYQHAQAAPLGDIRFGHQLQGHVQSGEGVIANVRNHEDDTSYEINADFLIACDGAGSAVRHQCGIEMLGPRSLQHWATVVLQADFRHLVKANPGLLYWTYGADRT
;
A
#
# COMPACT_ATOMS: atom_id res chain seq x y z
N VAL A 1 10.77 -29.01 20.20
CA VAL A 1 9.84 -28.00 19.67
C VAL A 1 9.44 -28.48 18.27
N GLN A 2 8.16 -28.76 18.05
CA GLN A 2 7.68 -29.14 16.73
C GLN A 2 7.67 -27.85 15.89
N LEU A 3 8.49 -27.80 14.83
CA LEU A 3 8.50 -26.71 13.86
C LEU A 3 7.12 -26.62 13.21
N GLU A 4 6.51 -25.45 13.25
CA GLU A 4 5.26 -25.21 12.52
C GLU A 4 5.56 -25.23 11.03
N HIS A 5 4.93 -26.15 10.27
CA HIS A 5 5.06 -26.21 8.82
C HIS A 5 3.88 -25.53 8.14
N ILE A 6 4.18 -24.66 7.18
CA ILE A 6 3.21 -23.89 6.41
C ILE A 6 3.63 -23.83 4.95
N PRO A 7 2.72 -23.94 3.95
CA PRO A 7 3.08 -23.82 2.55
C PRO A 7 3.75 -22.47 2.23
N VAL A 8 3.22 -21.35 2.73
CA VAL A 8 3.75 -20.02 2.42
C VAL A 8 3.85 -19.14 3.66
N ALA A 9 5.01 -18.52 3.87
CA ALA A 9 5.22 -17.44 4.81
C ALA A 9 5.33 -16.10 4.06
N ILE A 10 4.57 -15.08 4.49
CA ILE A 10 4.62 -13.72 3.97
C ILE A 10 5.24 -12.83 5.02
N VAL A 11 6.16 -11.95 4.66
CA VAL A 11 6.81 -11.00 5.57
C VAL A 11 6.39 -9.58 5.22
N GLY A 12 5.70 -8.90 6.15
CA GLY A 12 5.17 -7.55 6.02
C GLY A 12 3.68 -7.50 5.71
N ALA A 13 2.88 -6.85 6.57
CA ALA A 13 1.44 -6.63 6.44
C ALA A 13 1.08 -5.25 5.84
N GLY A 14 1.93 -4.71 4.99
CA GLY A 14 1.59 -3.57 4.14
C GLY A 14 0.62 -3.98 3.00
N PRO A 15 0.25 -3.04 2.12
CA PRO A 15 -0.71 -3.30 1.05
C PRO A 15 -0.35 -4.50 0.18
N ILE A 16 0.94 -4.73 -0.07
CA ILE A 16 1.42 -5.83 -0.92
C ILE A 16 1.25 -7.17 -0.21
N GLY A 17 1.70 -7.29 1.05
CA GLY A 17 1.58 -8.54 1.80
C GLY A 17 0.14 -8.92 2.09
N LEU A 18 -0.71 -7.95 2.45
CA LEU A 18 -2.14 -8.18 2.64
C LEU A 18 -2.82 -8.61 1.33
N THR A 19 -2.45 -8.02 0.18
CA THR A 19 -2.96 -8.45 -1.13
C THR A 19 -2.51 -9.87 -1.45
N ALA A 20 -1.25 -10.21 -1.19
CA ALA A 20 -0.73 -11.57 -1.37
C ALA A 20 -1.50 -12.57 -0.49
N SER A 21 -1.79 -12.22 0.77
CA SER A 21 -2.60 -13.03 1.68
C SER A 21 -4.01 -13.28 1.12
N CYS A 22 -4.69 -12.25 0.60
CA CYS A 22 -6.00 -12.40 -0.03
C CYS A 22 -5.95 -13.34 -1.24
N LEU A 23 -4.95 -13.17 -2.11
CA LEU A 23 -4.79 -14.00 -3.31
C LEU A 23 -4.49 -15.47 -2.98
N LEU A 24 -3.63 -15.72 -1.99
CA LEU A 24 -3.32 -17.08 -1.53
C LEU A 24 -4.55 -17.75 -0.92
N SER A 25 -5.33 -17.03 -0.12
CA SER A 25 -6.60 -17.53 0.42
C SER A 25 -7.57 -17.93 -0.67
N GLN A 26 -7.71 -17.12 -1.72
CA GLN A 26 -8.55 -17.46 -2.88
C GLN A 26 -8.04 -18.66 -3.66
N ALA A 27 -6.73 -18.81 -3.75
CA ALA A 27 -6.10 -19.96 -4.38
C ALA A 27 -6.18 -21.24 -3.52
N GLY A 28 -6.76 -21.18 -2.32
CA GLY A 28 -6.86 -22.31 -1.41
C GLY A 28 -5.55 -22.67 -0.73
N ILE A 29 -4.59 -21.73 -0.67
CA ILE A 29 -3.25 -21.96 -0.11
C ILE A 29 -3.20 -21.43 1.32
N LYS A 30 -2.91 -22.33 2.27
CA LYS A 30 -2.68 -21.98 3.67
C LYS A 30 -1.38 -21.17 3.80
N HIS A 31 -1.42 -20.09 4.56
CA HIS A 31 -0.26 -19.21 4.72
C HIS A 31 -0.26 -18.50 6.08
N ILE A 32 0.92 -18.02 6.45
CA ILE A 32 1.12 -17.12 7.58
C ILE A 32 1.64 -15.77 7.08
N LEU A 33 1.16 -14.67 7.66
CA LEU A 33 1.66 -13.34 7.41
C LEU A 33 2.22 -12.76 8.69
N LEU A 34 3.50 -12.38 8.67
CA LEU A 34 4.24 -11.84 9.79
C LEU A 34 4.39 -10.32 9.62
N GLU A 35 4.04 -9.56 10.64
CA GLU A 35 4.21 -8.11 10.70
C GLU A 35 4.91 -7.71 12.00
N GLN A 36 6.02 -6.98 11.89
CA GLN A 36 6.80 -6.55 13.06
C GLN A 36 6.10 -5.50 13.93
N ASN A 37 5.25 -4.66 13.35
CA ASN A 37 4.49 -3.67 14.08
C ASN A 37 3.28 -4.34 14.78
N LEU A 38 2.79 -3.70 15.85
CA LEU A 38 1.65 -4.19 16.63
C LEU A 38 0.29 -3.98 15.94
N GLY A 39 0.26 -3.39 14.75
CA GLY A 39 -0.96 -3.13 13.99
C GLY A 39 -0.69 -2.45 12.66
N LEU A 40 -1.76 -2.13 11.95
CA LEU A 40 -1.72 -1.44 10.66
C LEU A 40 -1.18 -0.02 10.78
N HIS A 41 -0.67 0.52 9.67
CA HIS A 41 -0.25 1.91 9.58
C HIS A 41 -1.41 2.87 9.90
N GLN A 42 -1.13 3.86 10.75
CA GLN A 42 -2.13 4.84 11.18
C GLN A 42 -2.18 6.09 10.28
N TRP A 43 -1.17 6.29 9.45
CA TRP A 43 -0.99 7.50 8.65
C TRP A 43 -0.91 7.17 7.17
N PRO A 44 -1.55 7.98 6.30
CA PRO A 44 -1.49 7.77 4.87
C PRO A 44 -0.08 8.01 4.34
N GLN A 45 0.45 7.07 3.55
CA GLN A 45 1.74 7.21 2.85
C GLN A 45 1.52 7.40 1.35
N ALA A 46 0.63 6.61 0.76
CA ALA A 46 0.21 6.69 -0.62
C ALA A 46 -1.32 6.83 -0.68
N HIS A 47 -1.84 7.23 -1.84
CA HIS A 47 -3.28 7.42 -2.00
C HIS A 47 -3.82 7.06 -3.38
N VAL A 48 -2.96 6.96 -4.41
CA VAL A 48 -3.40 6.63 -5.76
C VAL A 48 -3.34 5.12 -5.97
N VAL A 49 -4.50 4.54 -6.28
CA VAL A 49 -4.65 3.13 -6.64
C VAL A 49 -4.92 3.06 -8.13
N SER A 50 -3.95 2.55 -8.90
CA SER A 50 -4.04 2.45 -10.36
C SER A 50 -5.13 1.46 -10.80
N ALA A 51 -5.62 1.58 -12.02
CA ALA A 51 -6.58 0.65 -12.59
C ALA A 51 -6.09 -0.81 -12.51
N ARG A 52 -4.82 -1.06 -12.81
CA ARG A 52 -4.24 -2.41 -12.68
C ARG A 52 -4.27 -2.93 -11.25
N THR A 53 -3.99 -2.07 -10.28
CA THR A 53 -4.10 -2.44 -8.86
C THR A 53 -5.56 -2.74 -8.51
N MET A 54 -6.52 -1.92 -8.96
CA MET A 54 -7.95 -2.17 -8.75
C MET A 54 -8.40 -3.50 -9.33
N GLU A 55 -7.91 -3.89 -10.52
CA GLU A 55 -8.17 -5.19 -11.14
C GLU A 55 -7.62 -6.35 -10.29
N ILE A 56 -6.40 -6.21 -9.77
CA ILE A 56 -5.77 -7.22 -8.88
C ILE A 56 -6.58 -7.34 -7.58
N LEU A 57 -6.96 -6.23 -6.97
CA LEU A 57 -7.77 -6.22 -5.75
C LEU A 57 -9.13 -6.87 -5.97
N ARG A 58 -9.77 -6.58 -7.10
CA ARG A 58 -11.01 -7.25 -7.50
C ARG A 58 -10.81 -8.75 -7.69
N ALA A 59 -9.72 -9.17 -8.35
CA ALA A 59 -9.34 -10.58 -8.47
C ALA A 59 -9.05 -11.21 -7.11
N ALA A 60 -8.52 -10.45 -6.14
CA ALA A 60 -8.33 -10.86 -4.75
C ALA A 60 -9.62 -10.89 -3.92
N GLY A 61 -10.78 -10.65 -4.52
CA GLY A 61 -12.08 -10.67 -3.84
C GLY A 61 -12.45 -9.39 -3.12
N ILE A 62 -11.64 -8.34 -3.21
CA ILE A 62 -11.96 -7.03 -2.62
C ILE A 62 -13.09 -6.39 -3.43
N SER A 63 -14.18 -6.05 -2.74
CA SER A 63 -15.34 -5.45 -3.41
C SER A 63 -15.02 -4.02 -3.88
N GLU A 64 -15.41 -3.69 -5.10
CA GLU A 64 -15.26 -2.34 -5.62
C GLU A 64 -16.05 -1.30 -4.80
N PRO A 65 -17.28 -1.55 -4.33
CA PRO A 65 -17.96 -0.64 -3.40
C PRO A 65 -17.14 -0.29 -2.17
N ALA A 66 -16.52 -1.25 -1.51
CA ALA A 66 -15.68 -0.97 -0.34
C ALA A 66 -14.52 -0.02 -0.65
N MET A 67 -13.92 -0.16 -1.84
CA MET A 67 -12.88 0.75 -2.32
C MET A 67 -13.44 2.14 -2.61
N ARG A 68 -14.59 2.24 -3.29
CA ARG A 68 -15.21 3.52 -3.69
C ARG A 68 -15.75 4.32 -2.51
N GLU A 69 -16.33 3.67 -1.51
CA GLU A 69 -16.81 4.30 -0.28
C GLU A 69 -15.69 4.97 0.52
N ASN A 70 -14.47 4.44 0.41
CA ASN A 70 -13.29 4.97 1.09
C ASN A 70 -12.43 5.89 0.21
N ALA A 71 -12.80 6.03 -1.06
CA ALA A 71 -12.11 6.90 -2.00
C ALA A 71 -12.50 8.37 -1.79
N THR A 72 -11.61 9.26 -2.25
CA THR A 72 -11.93 10.70 -2.33
C THR A 72 -13.08 10.90 -3.31
N PRO A 73 -14.13 11.67 -2.94
CA PRO A 73 -15.25 11.97 -3.83
C PRO A 73 -14.78 12.68 -5.11
N LEU A 74 -15.41 12.37 -6.24
CA LEU A 74 -15.09 13.02 -7.53
C LEU A 74 -15.24 14.55 -7.49
N ALA A 75 -16.18 15.06 -6.67
CA ALA A 75 -16.37 16.50 -6.49
C ALA A 75 -15.14 17.21 -5.90
N ASP A 76 -14.32 16.47 -5.14
CA ASP A 76 -13.09 16.98 -4.53
C ASP A 76 -11.85 16.70 -5.40
N MET A 77 -12.04 16.20 -6.63
CA MET A 77 -10.99 15.73 -7.53
C MET A 77 -11.01 16.44 -8.89
N SER A 78 -11.38 17.72 -8.93
CA SER A 78 -11.35 18.47 -10.20
C SER A 78 -9.96 18.50 -10.81
N TYR A 79 -8.93 18.50 -9.97
CA TYR A 79 -7.53 18.37 -10.38
C TYR A 79 -6.88 17.16 -9.69
N LEU A 80 -6.13 16.36 -10.44
CA LEU A 80 -5.25 15.32 -9.89
C LEU A 80 -4.02 15.92 -9.21
N GLY A 81 -3.54 17.05 -9.73
CA GLY A 81 -2.42 17.79 -9.17
C GLY A 81 -2.40 19.22 -9.66
N CYS A 82 -2.00 20.14 -8.80
CA CYS A 82 -1.88 21.56 -9.08
C CYS A 82 -0.50 22.07 -8.71
N TRP A 83 0.02 22.99 -9.49
CA TRP A 83 1.21 23.78 -9.15
C TRP A 83 0.79 25.21 -8.81
N ALA A 84 1.12 25.65 -7.61
CA ALA A 84 0.74 26.96 -7.11
C ALA A 84 1.85 27.55 -6.22
N HIS A 85 1.83 28.86 -5.99
CA HIS A 85 2.70 29.47 -4.99
C HIS A 85 2.18 29.23 -3.57
N THR A 86 0.87 29.22 -3.40
CA THR A 86 0.18 28.91 -2.14
C THR A 86 -1.17 28.26 -2.47
N LEU A 87 -1.78 27.60 -1.49
CA LEU A 87 -3.12 27.02 -1.64
C LEU A 87 -4.21 28.06 -1.95
N ALA A 88 -4.00 29.32 -1.49
CA ALA A 88 -4.99 30.41 -1.63
C ALA A 88 -4.90 31.16 -2.97
N LYS A 89 -3.88 30.89 -3.81
CA LYS A 89 -3.71 31.52 -5.12
C LYS A 89 -4.08 30.58 -6.23
N GLU A 90 -4.50 31.14 -7.36
CA GLU A 90 -4.73 30.37 -8.57
C GLU A 90 -3.50 29.54 -8.93
N PRO A 91 -3.67 28.26 -9.26
CA PRO A 91 -2.61 27.43 -9.80
C PRO A 91 -2.11 28.02 -11.14
N TRP A 92 -0.81 27.99 -11.35
CA TRP A 92 -0.21 28.37 -12.65
C TRP A 92 -0.10 27.17 -13.59
N GLY A 93 -0.47 25.95 -13.12
CA GLY A 93 -0.54 24.73 -13.91
C GLY A 93 -1.21 23.62 -13.11
N GLY A 94 -1.65 22.58 -13.81
CA GLY A 94 -2.30 21.43 -13.16
C GLY A 94 -2.76 20.38 -14.16
N PHE A 95 -3.12 19.22 -13.63
CA PHE A 95 -3.79 18.15 -14.36
C PHE A 95 -5.26 18.13 -13.95
N ALA A 96 -6.12 18.72 -14.77
CA ALA A 96 -7.56 18.64 -14.56
C ALA A 96 -8.08 17.24 -14.92
N LEU A 97 -8.77 16.58 -13.97
CA LEU A 97 -9.34 15.26 -14.22
C LEU A 97 -10.52 15.34 -15.19
N LEU A 98 -11.41 16.30 -14.97
CA LEU A 98 -12.64 16.49 -15.72
C LEU A 98 -12.52 17.72 -16.63
N SER A 99 -11.64 17.67 -17.63
CA SER A 99 -11.55 18.71 -18.65
C SER A 99 -11.99 18.18 -20.01
N PRO A 100 -12.51 19.05 -20.92
CA PRO A 100 -12.81 18.65 -22.30
C PRO A 100 -11.61 18.01 -23.01
N GLU A 101 -10.40 18.46 -22.71
CA GLU A 101 -9.15 17.95 -23.26
C GLU A 101 -8.85 16.51 -22.84
N ASN A 102 -9.35 16.09 -21.68
CA ASN A 102 -9.17 14.74 -21.13
C ASN A 102 -10.40 13.83 -21.37
N ALA A 103 -11.45 14.30 -21.99
CA ALA A 103 -12.66 13.53 -22.20
C ALA A 103 -12.40 12.24 -23.02
N ASP A 104 -11.60 12.33 -24.07
CA ASP A 104 -11.22 11.18 -24.89
C ASP A 104 -10.38 10.18 -24.09
N TYR A 105 -9.44 10.66 -23.28
CA TYR A 105 -8.63 9.81 -22.40
C TYR A 105 -9.50 9.09 -21.38
N LEU A 106 -10.41 9.79 -20.72
CA LEU A 106 -11.35 9.17 -19.76
C LEU A 106 -12.25 8.15 -20.44
N GLY A 107 -12.75 8.45 -21.64
CA GLY A 107 -13.51 7.52 -22.46
C GLY A 107 -12.72 6.25 -22.77
N GLN A 108 -11.46 6.36 -23.15
CA GLN A 108 -10.58 5.22 -23.40
C GLN A 108 -10.31 4.42 -22.12
N VAL A 109 -10.07 5.06 -20.99
CA VAL A 109 -9.89 4.37 -19.71
C VAL A 109 -11.12 3.55 -19.37
N MET A 110 -12.32 4.10 -19.51
CA MET A 110 -13.58 3.42 -19.16
C MET A 110 -13.89 2.21 -20.04
N VAL A 111 -13.37 2.15 -21.27
CA VAL A 111 -13.53 0.97 -22.15
C VAL A 111 -12.37 -0.03 -22.04
N THR A 112 -11.25 0.38 -21.46
CA THR A 112 -10.06 -0.46 -21.36
C THR A 112 -10.05 -1.29 -20.07
N THR A 113 -10.64 -0.79 -19.00
CA THR A 113 -10.67 -1.46 -17.70
C THR A 113 -12.09 -1.47 -17.11
N PRO A 114 -12.51 -2.59 -16.48
CA PRO A 114 -13.79 -2.65 -15.79
C PRO A 114 -13.79 -1.85 -14.47
N THR A 115 -12.61 -1.42 -14.01
CA THR A 115 -12.46 -0.75 -12.71
C THR A 115 -11.39 0.35 -12.79
N PRO A 116 -11.80 1.60 -13.05
CA PRO A 116 -10.85 2.71 -13.18
C PRO A 116 -10.14 3.02 -11.86
N ASN A 117 -9.10 3.84 -11.95
CA ASN A 117 -8.31 4.29 -10.80
C ASN A 117 -9.19 4.76 -9.63
N ALA A 118 -8.66 4.60 -8.42
CA ALA A 118 -9.25 5.16 -7.21
C ALA A 118 -8.22 6.01 -6.46
N ASN A 119 -8.68 6.99 -5.72
CA ASN A 119 -7.86 7.71 -4.76
C ASN A 119 -8.30 7.28 -3.35
N VAL A 120 -7.60 6.29 -2.80
CA VAL A 120 -7.87 5.73 -1.47
C VAL A 120 -6.63 5.88 -0.62
N PRO A 121 -6.66 6.65 0.47
CA PRO A 121 -5.53 6.75 1.39
C PRO A 121 -5.07 5.36 1.87
N GLN A 122 -3.77 5.15 1.97
CA GLN A 122 -3.18 3.84 2.24
C GLN A 122 -3.66 3.25 3.58
N ASP A 123 -3.82 4.08 4.61
CA ASP A 123 -4.35 3.64 5.91
C ASP A 123 -5.76 3.05 5.82
N LYS A 124 -6.59 3.57 4.90
CA LYS A 124 -7.93 3.02 4.61
C LYS A 124 -7.85 1.76 3.75
N LEU A 125 -6.98 1.78 2.73
CA LEU A 125 -6.74 0.61 1.89
C LEU A 125 -6.27 -0.59 2.71
N GLU A 126 -5.29 -0.40 3.60
CA GLU A 126 -4.79 -1.46 4.47
C GLU A 126 -5.89 -2.02 5.38
N LYS A 127 -6.77 -1.19 5.91
CA LYS A 127 -7.92 -1.66 6.71
C LYS A 127 -8.87 -2.55 5.91
N ILE A 128 -9.18 -2.15 4.67
CA ILE A 128 -10.05 -2.94 3.78
C ILE A 128 -9.40 -4.31 3.49
N LEU A 129 -8.12 -4.29 3.12
CA LEU A 129 -7.36 -5.51 2.82
C LEU A 129 -7.25 -6.42 4.04
N TYR A 130 -6.93 -5.86 5.21
CA TYR A 130 -6.82 -6.62 6.45
C TYR A 130 -8.13 -7.27 6.86
N GLN A 131 -9.24 -6.53 6.83
CA GLN A 131 -10.56 -7.08 7.15
C GLN A 131 -10.92 -8.25 6.23
N HIS A 132 -10.60 -8.13 4.95
CA HIS A 132 -10.83 -9.20 3.99
C HIS A 132 -9.92 -10.41 4.25
N ALA A 133 -8.63 -10.18 4.44
CA ALA A 133 -7.66 -11.24 4.72
C ALA A 133 -7.97 -11.97 6.05
N GLN A 134 -8.36 -11.21 7.09
CA GLN A 134 -8.72 -11.77 8.41
C GLN A 134 -9.99 -12.64 8.35
N ALA A 135 -10.93 -12.30 7.48
CA ALA A 135 -12.15 -13.10 7.29
C ALA A 135 -11.88 -14.40 6.53
N ALA A 136 -10.75 -14.55 5.89
CA ALA A 136 -10.39 -15.72 5.10
C ALA A 136 -9.81 -16.84 6.02
N PRO A 137 -10.28 -18.09 5.93
CA PRO A 137 -9.94 -19.14 6.90
C PRO A 137 -8.52 -19.71 6.74
N LEU A 138 -7.80 -19.37 5.67
CA LEU A 138 -6.51 -19.96 5.31
C LEU A 138 -5.30 -19.09 5.67
N GLY A 139 -5.52 -17.84 6.07
CA GLY A 139 -4.48 -16.90 6.46
C GLY A 139 -4.36 -16.78 7.97
N ASP A 140 -3.17 -16.93 8.52
CA ASP A 140 -2.83 -16.60 9.90
C ASP A 140 -2.01 -15.30 9.90
N ILE A 141 -2.59 -14.20 10.39
CA ILE A 141 -1.96 -12.88 10.38
C ILE A 141 -1.47 -12.56 11.80
N ARG A 142 -0.16 -12.42 11.95
CA ARG A 142 0.50 -12.18 13.24
C ARG A 142 1.17 -10.81 13.26
N PHE A 143 0.59 -9.87 13.99
CA PHE A 143 1.22 -8.59 14.33
C PHE A 143 2.16 -8.73 15.53
N GLY A 144 3.19 -7.89 15.60
CA GLY A 144 4.23 -7.97 16.61
C GLY A 144 5.23 -9.12 16.39
N HIS A 145 5.18 -9.78 15.24
CA HIS A 145 6.03 -10.91 14.89
C HIS A 145 7.04 -10.51 13.81
N GLN A 146 8.29 -10.34 14.20
CA GLN A 146 9.38 -9.88 13.34
C GLN A 146 10.20 -11.04 12.80
N LEU A 147 10.37 -11.12 11.49
CA LEU A 147 11.39 -11.98 10.89
C LEU A 147 12.78 -11.46 11.27
N GLN A 148 13.56 -12.26 11.99
CA GLN A 148 14.95 -11.95 12.35
C GLN A 148 15.95 -12.41 11.29
N GLY A 149 15.59 -13.46 10.58
CA GLY A 149 16.40 -14.02 9.51
C GLY A 149 15.78 -15.29 8.94
N HIS A 150 16.35 -15.78 7.86
CA HIS A 150 15.90 -17.02 7.23
C HIS A 150 17.07 -17.84 6.73
N VAL A 151 16.84 -19.15 6.64
CA VAL A 151 17.78 -20.08 6.01
C VAL A 151 17.02 -20.83 4.92
N GLN A 152 17.53 -20.75 3.68
CA GLN A 152 16.97 -21.47 2.56
C GLN A 152 17.71 -22.80 2.39
N SER A 153 16.96 -23.86 2.17
CA SER A 153 17.47 -25.19 1.83
C SER A 153 16.81 -25.71 0.53
N GLY A 154 17.22 -26.86 0.05
CA GLY A 154 16.54 -27.52 -1.08
C GLY A 154 15.10 -27.96 -0.77
N GLU A 155 14.71 -27.98 0.50
CA GLU A 155 13.40 -28.43 0.98
C GLU A 155 12.48 -27.30 1.42
N GLY A 156 12.92 -26.03 1.34
CA GLY A 156 12.13 -24.87 1.75
C GLY A 156 12.92 -23.81 2.49
N VAL A 157 12.25 -23.05 3.34
CA VAL A 157 12.81 -21.93 4.09
C VAL A 157 12.48 -22.08 5.58
N ILE A 158 13.48 -21.98 6.44
CA ILE A 158 13.29 -21.84 7.88
C ILE A 158 13.36 -20.37 8.21
N ALA A 159 12.26 -19.80 8.70
CA ALA A 159 12.16 -18.41 9.13
C ALA A 159 12.27 -18.31 10.64
N ASN A 160 13.24 -17.53 11.15
CA ASN A 160 13.42 -17.25 12.56
C ASN A 160 12.61 -16.00 12.92
N VAL A 161 11.67 -16.12 13.83
CA VAL A 161 10.69 -15.08 14.18
C VAL A 161 10.81 -14.72 15.65
N ARG A 162 10.81 -13.42 15.95
CA ARG A 162 10.69 -12.89 17.32
C ARG A 162 9.27 -12.35 17.52
N ASN A 163 8.60 -12.81 18.57
CA ASN A 163 7.36 -12.23 19.05
C ASN A 163 7.69 -11.08 20.02
N HIS A 164 7.28 -9.86 19.70
CA HIS A 164 7.52 -8.67 20.53
C HIS A 164 6.58 -8.55 21.73
N GLU A 165 5.51 -9.33 21.78
CA GLU A 165 4.54 -9.26 22.87
C GLU A 165 5.10 -9.93 24.15
N ASP A 166 5.75 -11.08 23.99
CA ASP A 166 6.29 -11.89 25.10
C ASP A 166 7.81 -12.08 25.03
N ASP A 167 8.47 -11.44 24.07
CA ASP A 167 9.91 -11.50 23.81
C ASP A 167 10.45 -12.90 23.51
N THR A 168 9.59 -13.80 23.03
CA THR A 168 9.99 -15.16 22.64
C THR A 168 10.44 -15.23 21.18
N SER A 169 11.23 -16.25 20.86
CA SER A 169 11.64 -16.56 19.49
C SER A 169 11.22 -17.98 19.13
N TYR A 170 10.81 -18.15 17.87
CA TYR A 170 10.41 -19.45 17.33
C TYR A 170 10.76 -19.56 15.85
N GLU A 171 10.65 -20.76 15.30
CA GLU A 171 10.93 -21.04 13.90
C GLU A 171 9.68 -21.48 13.17
N ILE A 172 9.57 -21.06 11.90
CA ILE A 172 8.54 -21.51 10.95
C ILE A 172 9.26 -22.19 9.79
N ASN A 173 8.84 -23.40 9.47
CA ASN A 173 9.27 -24.09 8.26
C ASN A 173 8.24 -23.82 7.15
N ALA A 174 8.65 -23.17 6.07
CA ALA A 174 7.79 -22.86 4.94
C ALA A 174 8.34 -23.41 3.64
N ASP A 175 7.46 -23.84 2.73
CA ASP A 175 7.91 -24.24 1.38
C ASP A 175 8.39 -23.00 0.61
N PHE A 176 7.71 -21.85 0.80
CA PHE A 176 8.05 -20.55 0.18
C PHE A 176 7.97 -19.41 1.17
N LEU A 177 8.87 -18.42 1.01
CA LEU A 177 8.83 -17.16 1.72
C LEU A 177 8.64 -16.02 0.71
N ILE A 178 7.59 -15.20 0.91
CA ILE A 178 7.29 -14.01 0.10
C ILE A 178 7.68 -12.76 0.90
N ALA A 179 8.69 -12.05 0.41
CA ALA A 179 9.15 -10.82 1.04
C ALA A 179 8.31 -9.62 0.58
N CYS A 180 7.52 -9.06 1.50
CA CYS A 180 6.70 -7.86 1.34
C CYS A 180 7.09 -6.78 2.37
N ASP A 181 8.31 -6.82 2.87
CA ASP A 181 8.86 -6.02 3.97
C ASP A 181 9.37 -4.63 3.54
N GLY A 182 8.97 -4.20 2.34
CA GLY A 182 9.08 -2.82 1.88
C GLY A 182 10.45 -2.42 1.32
N ALA A 183 10.65 -1.12 1.17
CA ALA A 183 11.85 -0.56 0.54
C ALA A 183 13.13 -0.86 1.33
N GLY A 184 13.04 -0.93 2.66
CA GLY A 184 14.13 -1.28 3.57
C GLY A 184 14.32 -2.78 3.78
N SER A 185 13.74 -3.64 2.93
CA SER A 185 13.66 -5.09 3.07
C SER A 185 14.90 -5.76 3.65
N ALA A 186 14.76 -6.34 4.83
CA ALA A 186 15.79 -7.14 5.48
C ALA A 186 16.02 -8.47 4.73
N VAL A 187 14.94 -9.05 4.18
CA VAL A 187 15.02 -10.28 3.37
C VAL A 187 15.86 -10.05 2.12
N ARG A 188 15.62 -8.96 1.39
CA ARG A 188 16.42 -8.57 0.21
C ARG A 188 17.91 -8.46 0.57
N HIS A 189 18.23 -7.75 1.67
CA HIS A 189 19.61 -7.59 2.12
C HIS A 189 20.26 -8.93 2.46
N GLN A 190 19.55 -9.80 3.15
CA GLN A 190 20.06 -11.13 3.51
C GLN A 190 20.29 -12.00 2.28
N CYS A 191 19.47 -11.85 1.22
CA CYS A 191 19.68 -12.51 -0.07
C CYS A 191 20.81 -11.91 -0.91
N GLY A 192 21.50 -10.88 -0.43
CA GLY A 192 22.58 -10.20 -1.17
C GLY A 192 22.10 -9.40 -2.39
N ILE A 193 20.79 -9.09 -2.46
CA ILE A 193 20.21 -8.32 -3.57
C ILE A 193 20.36 -6.83 -3.29
N GLU A 194 21.19 -6.16 -4.06
CA GLU A 194 21.45 -4.74 -3.92
C GLU A 194 20.45 -3.89 -4.70
N MET A 195 20.16 -2.69 -4.17
CA MET A 195 19.43 -1.66 -4.89
C MET A 195 20.41 -0.90 -5.80
N LEU A 196 20.08 -0.80 -7.08
CA LEU A 196 20.87 -0.05 -8.05
C LEU A 196 20.45 1.42 -8.06
N GLY A 197 21.42 2.34 -8.09
CA GLY A 197 21.20 3.79 -8.16
C GLY A 197 21.68 4.54 -6.92
N PRO A 198 21.41 5.87 -6.87
CA PRO A 198 21.78 6.70 -5.73
C PRO A 198 21.11 6.25 -4.45
N ARG A 199 21.87 6.19 -3.35
CA ARG A 199 21.34 5.75 -2.05
C ARG A 199 20.32 6.70 -1.44
N SER A 200 20.42 8.00 -1.75
CA SER A 200 19.48 9.02 -1.31
C SER A 200 19.35 10.09 -2.38
N LEU A 201 18.15 10.29 -2.90
CA LEU A 201 17.84 11.34 -3.86
C LEU A 201 17.46 12.64 -3.15
N GLN A 202 16.66 12.53 -2.10
CA GLN A 202 16.11 13.67 -1.36
C GLN A 202 15.77 13.24 0.08
N HIS A 203 15.71 14.23 0.96
CA HIS A 203 15.16 14.06 2.30
C HIS A 203 13.77 14.70 2.35
N TRP A 204 12.79 13.92 2.80
CA TRP A 204 11.40 14.34 2.93
C TRP A 204 11.00 14.34 4.39
N ALA A 205 10.24 15.35 4.78
CA ALA A 205 9.51 15.35 6.04
C ALA A 205 8.01 15.32 5.75
N THR A 206 7.32 14.34 6.30
CA THR A 206 5.87 14.23 6.18
C THR A 206 5.23 14.78 7.46
N VAL A 207 4.31 15.72 7.29
CA VAL A 207 3.52 16.28 8.39
C VAL A 207 2.05 16.01 8.11
N VAL A 208 1.39 15.32 9.03
CA VAL A 208 -0.06 15.07 8.96
C VAL A 208 -0.78 16.11 9.80
N LEU A 209 -1.73 16.81 9.18
CA LEU A 209 -2.50 17.88 9.81
C LEU A 209 -3.98 17.52 9.76
N GLN A 210 -4.68 17.79 10.86
CA GLN A 210 -6.13 17.77 10.89
C GLN A 210 -6.64 19.19 10.78
N ALA A 211 -7.03 19.60 9.57
CA ALA A 211 -7.50 20.94 9.28
C ALA A 211 -8.46 20.94 8.08
N ASP A 212 -9.39 21.91 8.06
CA ASP A 212 -10.26 22.15 6.91
C ASP A 212 -9.69 23.24 6.01
N PHE A 213 -9.08 22.82 4.91
CA PHE A 213 -8.51 23.72 3.90
C PHE A 213 -9.46 24.02 2.73
N ARG A 214 -10.70 23.52 2.75
CA ARG A 214 -11.67 23.71 1.65
C ARG A 214 -11.91 25.18 1.31
N HIS A 215 -11.86 26.06 2.28
CA HIS A 215 -11.99 27.50 2.05
C HIS A 215 -10.85 28.11 1.23
N LEU A 216 -9.65 27.51 1.27
CA LEU A 216 -8.48 27.95 0.50
C LEU A 216 -8.49 27.42 -0.93
N VAL A 217 -8.98 26.19 -1.12
CA VAL A 217 -8.92 25.48 -2.42
C VAL A 217 -10.25 25.46 -3.16
N LYS A 218 -11.25 26.23 -2.69
CA LYS A 218 -12.62 26.21 -3.19
C LYS A 218 -12.74 26.39 -4.71
N ALA A 219 -11.90 27.24 -5.29
CA ALA A 219 -11.91 27.51 -6.73
C ALA A 219 -11.28 26.37 -7.55
N ASN A 220 -10.31 25.67 -6.97
CA ASN A 220 -9.51 24.64 -7.67
C ASN A 220 -9.32 23.43 -6.75
N PRO A 221 -10.38 22.69 -6.41
CA PRO A 221 -10.26 21.50 -5.56
C PRO A 221 -9.43 20.43 -6.24
N GLY A 222 -8.40 19.95 -5.59
CA GLY A 222 -7.46 18.96 -6.14
C GLY A 222 -6.93 18.01 -5.08
N LEU A 223 -6.40 16.88 -5.54
CA LEU A 223 -5.84 15.83 -4.69
C LEU A 223 -4.45 16.19 -4.16
N LEU A 224 -3.66 16.87 -4.98
CA LEU A 224 -2.27 17.17 -4.69
C LEU A 224 -1.92 18.58 -5.12
N TYR A 225 -1.24 19.32 -4.24
CA TYR A 225 -0.74 20.65 -4.52
C TYR A 225 0.76 20.69 -4.32
N TRP A 226 1.50 21.01 -5.39
CA TRP A 226 2.90 21.37 -5.30
C TRP A 226 3.01 22.88 -5.11
N THR A 227 3.41 23.30 -3.90
CA THR A 227 3.58 24.70 -3.61
C THR A 227 5.06 25.09 -3.62
N TYR A 228 5.38 26.10 -4.40
CA TYR A 228 6.73 26.65 -4.49
C TYR A 228 6.71 28.06 -3.91
N GLY A 229 7.38 28.25 -2.77
CA GLY A 229 7.51 29.58 -2.15
C GLY A 229 8.18 30.56 -3.14
N ALA A 230 7.77 31.83 -3.08
CA ALA A 230 8.25 32.89 -3.96
C ALA A 230 9.76 33.18 -3.86
N ASP A 231 10.43 32.67 -2.83
CA ASP A 231 11.82 32.99 -2.51
C ASP A 231 12.84 31.93 -3.01
N ARG A 232 12.43 31.03 -3.92
CA ARG A 232 13.34 30.10 -4.60
C ARG A 232 13.33 30.39 -6.08
N THR A 233 13.92 31.50 -6.45
CA THR A 233 14.47 31.73 -7.80
C THR A 233 15.89 31.20 -7.86
#